data_f789e00f43475e31bda967ac2176bf4b
#
_entry.id   f789e00f43475e31bda967ac2176bf4b
#
_cell.length_a   1.000
_cell.length_b   1.000
_cell.length_c   1.000
_cell.angle_alpha   90.00
_cell.angle_beta   90.00
_cell.angle_gamma   90.00
#
_symmetry.space_group_name_H-M   'P 1'
#
loop_
_entity.id
_entity.type
_entity.pdbx_description
1 polymer ?
#
loop_
_entity_poly.entity_id
_entity_poly.type
_entity_poly.pdbx_seq_one_letter_code
_entity_poly.pdbx_strand_id
1 'polypeptide(L)'
;MAVLEGDGKTRPLVMGIINATPDSFHESSRKGGVARALKMVDDGANWIDIGGESTRPGAKSISIEEEMERVIPIVTEVSQHCRVSIDTRNHIVAKKALEAGASMINDVSGLRDQKMFDLVIESGCSVCIMHMQGEPGNMQKNPKYTNVVEEVRENLLEKADRLVDNGHPIEKIYLDPGIGFGKLLQHNLELLRASDSLRPYSVMWGVSRKSMIGDICNQPTTEGRLAGSLAVAAKAYEKKIDMIRVHDVREHVDLFSVLEAMED
;
A
#
# COMPACT_ATOMS: atom_id res chain seq x y z
N MET A 1 -9.68 5.74 -21.13
CA MET A 1 -8.31 5.39 -20.73
C MET A 1 -7.78 6.60 -19.97
N ALA A 2 -7.81 6.57 -18.65
CA ALA A 2 -7.14 7.59 -17.85
C ALA A 2 -5.63 7.35 -18.01
N VAL A 3 -4.95 8.29 -18.65
CA VAL A 3 -3.49 8.34 -18.66
C VAL A 3 -3.11 8.71 -17.23
N LEU A 4 -2.79 7.70 -16.40
CA LEU A 4 -2.04 7.97 -15.20
C LEU A 4 -0.81 8.74 -15.66
N GLU A 5 -0.47 9.86 -15.01
CA GLU A 5 0.79 10.57 -15.21
C GLU A 5 1.95 9.68 -14.70
N GLY A 6 2.12 8.53 -15.34
CA GLY A 6 3.34 7.77 -15.40
C GLY A 6 4.12 8.31 -16.59
N ASP A 7 5.39 8.22 -16.53
CA ASP A 7 6.39 8.57 -17.55
C ASP A 7 6.21 7.84 -18.91
N GLY A 8 4.99 7.41 -19.24
CA GLY A 8 4.66 6.64 -20.46
C GLY A 8 5.08 5.17 -20.42
N LYS A 9 5.59 4.68 -19.30
CA LYS A 9 6.06 3.31 -19.13
C LYS A 9 4.93 2.35 -18.77
N THR A 10 5.01 1.14 -19.28
CA THR A 10 4.02 0.07 -19.07
C THR A 10 4.18 -0.65 -17.73
N ARG A 11 5.21 -0.32 -16.95
CA ARG A 11 5.53 -0.98 -15.68
C ARG A 11 4.70 -0.45 -14.51
N PRO A 12 4.48 -1.28 -13.47
CA PRO A 12 3.89 -0.83 -12.21
C PRO A 12 4.66 0.32 -11.56
N LEU A 13 3.94 1.31 -10.98
CA LEU A 13 4.56 2.28 -10.09
C LEU A 13 5.13 1.58 -8.86
N VAL A 14 6.30 2.00 -8.39
CA VAL A 14 6.96 1.44 -7.22
C VAL A 14 6.75 2.36 -6.02
N MET A 15 6.09 1.84 -4.98
CA MET A 15 5.85 2.51 -3.71
C MET A 15 6.72 1.90 -2.62
N GLY A 16 7.68 2.68 -2.11
CA GLY A 16 8.59 2.26 -1.04
C GLY A 16 7.95 2.38 0.34
N ILE A 17 8.18 1.41 1.23
CA ILE A 17 7.57 1.32 2.57
C ILE A 17 8.51 1.91 3.63
N ILE A 18 8.04 2.89 4.38
CA ILE A 18 8.69 3.43 5.58
C ILE A 18 7.80 3.17 6.80
N ASN A 19 8.22 2.24 7.65
CA ASN A 19 7.60 2.02 8.96
C ASN A 19 8.32 2.91 9.99
N ALA A 20 7.63 3.91 10.52
CA ALA A 20 8.09 4.77 11.60
C ALA A 20 7.91 4.04 12.94
N THR A 21 8.93 3.28 13.37
CA THR A 21 8.90 2.44 14.59
C THR A 21 9.13 3.27 15.87
N PRO A 22 8.89 2.70 17.10
CA PRO A 22 9.10 3.38 18.38
C PRO A 22 10.45 4.04 18.57
N ASP A 23 11.52 3.51 17.98
CA ASP A 23 12.84 4.15 17.98
C ASP A 23 12.85 5.51 17.25
N SER A 24 11.76 5.86 16.55
CA SER A 24 11.58 7.13 15.82
C SER A 24 11.39 8.35 16.74
N PHE A 25 11.17 8.18 18.05
CA PHE A 25 11.14 9.29 19.02
C PHE A 25 12.48 10.00 19.16
N HIS A 26 13.59 9.31 18.92
CA HIS A 26 14.90 9.94 18.92
C HIS A 26 15.13 10.66 17.59
N GLU A 27 15.74 11.85 17.65
CA GLU A 27 16.11 12.63 16.46
C GLU A 27 16.94 11.81 15.46
N SER A 28 17.78 10.89 15.94
CA SER A 28 18.55 9.95 15.14
C SER A 28 17.68 8.98 14.32
N SER A 29 16.56 8.50 14.86
CA SER A 29 15.66 7.57 14.18
C SER A 29 14.76 8.26 13.15
N ARG A 30 14.33 9.50 13.43
CA ARG A 30 13.65 10.35 12.44
C ARG A 30 14.56 10.63 11.25
N LYS A 31 15.82 11.03 11.50
CA LYS A 31 16.84 11.20 10.46
C LYS A 31 17.07 9.89 9.69
N GLY A 32 17.06 8.74 10.37
CA GLY A 32 17.14 7.42 9.74
C GLY A 32 15.94 7.08 8.87
N GLY A 33 14.72 7.47 9.28
CA GLY A 33 13.49 7.31 8.49
C GLY A 33 13.52 8.14 7.21
N VAL A 34 13.85 9.42 7.32
CA VAL A 34 14.02 10.35 6.18
C VAL A 34 15.14 9.87 5.26
N ALA A 35 16.31 9.52 5.79
CA ALA A 35 17.44 9.05 4.97
C ALA A 35 17.09 7.78 4.18
N ARG A 36 16.34 6.83 4.78
CA ARG A 36 15.86 5.63 4.07
C ARG A 36 14.85 6.00 2.99
N ALA A 37 13.93 6.91 3.26
CA ALA A 37 12.96 7.37 2.26
C ALA A 37 13.65 8.02 1.07
N LEU A 38 14.60 8.93 1.31
CA LEU A 38 15.37 9.60 0.24
C LEU A 38 16.21 8.61 -0.55
N LYS A 39 16.82 7.62 0.13
CA LYS A 39 17.50 6.53 -0.58
C LYS A 39 16.54 5.74 -1.48
N MET A 40 15.33 5.44 -1.05
CA MET A 40 14.33 4.78 -1.89
C MET A 40 13.94 5.64 -3.09
N VAL A 41 13.89 6.97 -2.94
CA VAL A 41 13.67 7.91 -4.07
C VAL A 41 14.84 7.82 -5.05
N ASP A 42 16.08 7.86 -4.57
CA ASP A 42 17.28 7.69 -5.41
C ASP A 42 17.32 6.31 -6.09
N ASP A 43 16.78 5.27 -5.43
CA ASP A 43 16.64 3.92 -5.97
C ASP A 43 15.50 3.80 -7.01
N GLY A 44 14.70 4.86 -7.23
CA GLY A 44 13.68 4.96 -8.27
C GLY A 44 12.24 4.74 -7.80
N ALA A 45 11.94 4.91 -6.50
CA ALA A 45 10.55 4.90 -6.02
C ALA A 45 9.73 6.05 -6.63
N ASN A 46 8.51 5.76 -7.07
CA ASN A 46 7.55 6.76 -7.52
C ASN A 46 6.77 7.39 -6.36
N TRP A 47 6.60 6.62 -5.29
CA TRP A 47 5.90 6.98 -4.06
C TRP A 47 6.66 6.47 -2.84
N ILE A 48 6.53 7.18 -1.72
CA ILE A 48 6.95 6.70 -0.41
C ILE A 48 5.71 6.62 0.47
N ASP A 49 5.43 5.43 1.03
CA ASP A 49 4.32 5.18 1.94
C ASP A 49 4.82 5.13 3.38
N ILE A 50 4.32 6.05 4.22
CA ILE A 50 4.81 6.28 5.58
C ILE A 50 3.72 5.86 6.56
N GLY A 51 4.01 4.86 7.41
CA GLY A 51 3.11 4.37 8.45
C GLY A 51 3.70 4.49 9.85
N GLY A 52 2.90 4.97 10.80
CA GLY A 52 3.28 5.11 12.22
C GLY A 52 2.83 3.97 13.11
N GLU A 53 1.76 3.29 12.73
CA GLU A 53 1.19 2.14 13.43
C GLU A 53 1.51 0.83 12.69
N SER A 54 1.85 -0.21 13.43
CA SER A 54 2.04 -1.53 12.83
C SER A 54 0.69 -2.21 12.62
N THR A 55 0.39 -2.58 11.37
CA THR A 55 -0.81 -3.34 11.00
C THR A 55 -0.57 -4.86 10.95
N ARG A 56 0.58 -5.34 11.45
CA ARG A 56 0.89 -6.79 11.54
C ARG A 56 -0.03 -7.50 12.53
N PRO A 57 -0.33 -8.79 12.32
CA PRO A 57 -1.13 -9.56 13.27
C PRO A 57 -0.59 -9.46 14.70
N GLY A 58 -1.47 -9.08 15.65
CA GLY A 58 -1.11 -8.97 17.06
C GLY A 58 -0.36 -7.69 17.44
N ALA A 59 -0.15 -6.74 16.55
CA ALA A 59 0.42 -5.45 16.90
C ALA A 59 -0.50 -4.69 17.87
N LYS A 60 0.12 -3.97 18.81
CA LYS A 60 -0.63 -3.07 19.72
C LYS A 60 -0.93 -1.76 19.00
N SER A 61 -2.14 -1.26 19.19
CA SER A 61 -2.49 0.09 18.76
C SER A 61 -1.72 1.13 19.57
N ILE A 62 -1.46 2.26 18.94
CA ILE A 62 -0.82 3.43 19.55
C ILE A 62 -1.83 4.58 19.62
N SER A 63 -1.52 5.64 20.38
CA SER A 63 -2.37 6.83 20.40
C SER A 63 -2.23 7.63 19.09
N ILE A 64 -3.24 8.45 18.79
CA ILE A 64 -3.23 9.35 17.61
C ILE A 64 -2.07 10.33 17.69
N GLU A 65 -1.80 10.85 18.89
CA GLU A 65 -0.70 11.76 19.16
C GLU A 65 0.65 11.11 18.86
N GLU A 66 0.83 9.88 19.34
CA GLU A 66 2.05 9.10 19.11
C GLU A 66 2.23 8.79 17.61
N GLU A 67 1.14 8.43 16.90
CA GLU A 67 1.19 8.20 15.46
C GLU A 67 1.62 9.46 14.71
N MET A 68 1.01 10.63 15.03
CA MET A 68 1.37 11.91 14.44
C MET A 68 2.83 12.29 14.68
N GLU A 69 3.31 12.14 15.93
CA GLU A 69 4.71 12.44 16.28
C GLU A 69 5.71 11.62 15.47
N ARG A 70 5.34 10.38 15.12
CA ARG A 70 6.17 9.49 14.31
C ARG A 70 6.19 9.87 12.84
N VAL A 71 5.03 10.18 12.25
CA VAL A 71 4.89 10.28 10.80
C VAL A 71 5.02 11.70 10.27
N ILE A 72 4.46 12.71 10.95
CA ILE A 72 4.37 14.07 10.40
C ILE A 72 5.75 14.67 10.06
N PRO A 73 6.78 14.56 10.92
CA PRO A 73 8.10 15.09 10.57
C PRO A 73 8.72 14.42 9.32
N ILE A 74 8.47 13.12 9.14
CA ILE A 74 8.99 12.39 7.97
C ILE A 74 8.22 12.80 6.72
N VAL A 75 6.88 12.89 6.80
CA VAL A 75 6.03 13.37 5.69
C VAL A 75 6.47 14.75 5.24
N THR A 76 6.66 15.70 6.18
CA THR A 76 7.04 17.10 5.87
C THR A 76 8.33 17.17 5.08
N GLU A 77 9.32 16.38 5.44
CA GLU A 77 10.63 16.39 4.77
C GLU A 77 10.57 15.67 3.43
N VAL A 78 10.01 14.45 3.41
CA VAL A 78 10.03 13.58 2.22
C VAL A 78 9.12 14.11 1.11
N SER A 79 8.02 14.79 1.45
CA SER A 79 7.09 15.36 0.46
C SER A 79 7.70 16.47 -0.40
N GLN A 80 8.83 17.05 0.02
CA GLN A 80 9.59 18.02 -0.78
C GLN A 80 10.39 17.36 -1.92
N HIS A 81 10.57 16.04 -1.88
CA HIS A 81 11.41 15.29 -2.81
C HIS A 81 10.63 14.31 -3.68
N CYS A 82 9.49 13.80 -3.20
CA CYS A 82 8.69 12.84 -3.94
C CYS A 82 7.22 12.85 -3.50
N ARG A 83 6.37 12.07 -4.19
CA ARG A 83 4.98 11.84 -3.78
C ARG A 83 4.95 10.99 -2.51
N VAL A 84 4.18 11.41 -1.51
CA VAL A 84 4.04 10.72 -0.23
C VAL A 84 2.63 10.22 -0.02
N SER A 85 2.52 8.96 0.39
CA SER A 85 1.34 8.30 0.91
C SER A 85 1.42 8.19 2.44
N ILE A 86 0.31 8.38 3.13
CA ILE A 86 0.19 8.12 4.56
C ILE A 86 -0.59 6.83 4.79
N ASP A 87 0.07 5.81 5.40
CA ASP A 87 -0.55 4.54 5.82
C ASP A 87 -1.16 4.73 7.21
N THR A 88 -2.45 5.04 7.25
CA THR A 88 -3.19 5.24 8.50
C THR A 88 -4.68 4.95 8.33
N ARG A 89 -5.32 4.48 9.41
CA ARG A 89 -6.77 4.33 9.54
C ARG A 89 -7.43 5.48 10.32
N ASN A 90 -6.62 6.45 10.79
CA ASN A 90 -7.07 7.57 11.60
C ASN A 90 -7.23 8.84 10.75
N HIS A 91 -8.47 9.32 10.56
CA HIS A 91 -8.74 10.52 9.76
C HIS A 91 -8.02 11.78 10.28
N ILE A 92 -7.75 11.87 11.60
CA ILE A 92 -7.00 13.00 12.19
C ILE A 92 -5.54 12.97 11.74
N VAL A 93 -4.91 11.79 11.76
CA VAL A 93 -3.53 11.61 11.29
C VAL A 93 -3.45 11.86 9.78
N ALA A 94 -4.40 11.31 9.02
CA ALA A 94 -4.49 11.51 7.58
C ALA A 94 -4.59 12.99 7.21
N LYS A 95 -5.48 13.73 7.89
CA LYS A 95 -5.63 15.19 7.68
C LYS A 95 -4.34 15.94 7.94
N LYS A 96 -3.67 15.65 9.05
CA LYS A 96 -2.39 16.28 9.40
C LYS A 96 -1.27 15.92 8.41
N ALA A 97 -1.25 14.68 7.91
CA ALA A 97 -0.30 14.28 6.89
C ALA A 97 -0.54 14.98 5.54
N LEU A 98 -1.80 15.16 5.13
CA LEU A 98 -2.14 15.95 3.94
C LEU A 98 -1.70 17.42 4.09
N GLU A 99 -1.95 18.04 5.26
CA GLU A 99 -1.49 19.40 5.58
C GLU A 99 0.05 19.48 5.56
N ALA A 100 0.77 18.40 5.85
CA ALA A 100 2.23 18.30 5.82
C ALA A 100 2.81 17.94 4.44
N GLY A 101 1.98 17.73 3.42
CA GLY A 101 2.40 17.49 2.03
C GLY A 101 2.18 16.07 1.50
N ALA A 102 1.56 15.16 2.27
CA ALA A 102 1.11 13.89 1.69
C ALA A 102 0.06 14.14 0.60
N SER A 103 0.04 13.29 -0.42
CA SER A 103 -0.87 13.41 -1.58
C SER A 103 -1.72 12.15 -1.82
N MET A 104 -1.54 11.11 -0.98
CA MET A 104 -2.34 9.90 -0.96
C MET A 104 -2.63 9.47 0.48
N ILE A 105 -3.83 8.94 0.71
CA ILE A 105 -4.20 8.20 1.91
C ILE A 105 -4.22 6.71 1.56
N ASN A 106 -3.45 5.89 2.28
CA ASN A 106 -3.51 4.43 2.20
C ASN A 106 -4.23 3.91 3.46
N ASP A 107 -5.53 3.63 3.32
CA ASP A 107 -6.36 3.20 4.45
C ASP A 107 -6.57 1.69 4.46
N VAL A 108 -5.81 1.00 5.32
CA VAL A 108 -5.92 -0.45 5.52
C VAL A 108 -7.26 -0.89 6.12
N SER A 109 -8.04 0.04 6.69
CA SER A 109 -9.42 -0.23 7.16
C SER A 109 -10.44 -0.20 6.02
N GLY A 110 -10.06 0.33 4.86
CA GLY A 110 -10.89 0.42 3.67
C GLY A 110 -12.06 1.39 3.85
N LEU A 111 -11.82 2.59 4.30
CA LEU A 111 -12.79 3.69 4.47
C LEU A 111 -13.98 3.31 5.35
N ARG A 112 -13.75 2.55 6.43
CA ARG A 112 -14.80 2.22 7.40
C ARG A 112 -15.24 3.43 8.23
N ASP A 113 -14.32 4.39 8.46
CA ASP A 113 -14.62 5.63 9.14
C ASP A 113 -15.22 6.65 8.15
N GLN A 114 -16.47 7.10 8.42
CA GLN A 114 -17.13 8.10 7.58
C GLN A 114 -16.33 9.41 7.50
N LYS A 115 -15.65 9.81 8.57
CA LYS A 115 -14.80 11.01 8.57
C LYS A 115 -13.58 10.88 7.66
N MET A 116 -13.04 9.65 7.52
CA MET A 116 -11.97 9.37 6.55
C MET A 116 -12.51 9.48 5.12
N PHE A 117 -13.69 8.92 4.86
CA PHE A 117 -14.37 9.05 3.57
C PHE A 117 -14.60 10.52 3.20
N ASP A 118 -15.17 11.31 4.13
CA ASP A 118 -15.43 12.74 3.92
C ASP A 118 -14.12 13.51 3.64
N LEU A 119 -13.06 13.22 4.40
CA LEU A 119 -11.74 13.80 4.19
C LEU A 119 -11.17 13.52 2.79
N VAL A 120 -11.33 12.29 2.26
CA VAL A 120 -10.91 11.92 0.90
C VAL A 120 -11.64 12.78 -0.13
N ILE A 121 -12.96 12.94 0.01
CA ILE A 121 -13.76 13.78 -0.90
C ILE A 121 -13.34 15.25 -0.81
N GLU A 122 -13.25 15.79 0.40
CA GLU A 122 -12.94 17.22 0.64
C GLU A 122 -11.54 17.59 0.14
N SER A 123 -10.55 16.72 0.36
CA SER A 123 -9.18 16.99 -0.04
C SER A 123 -8.90 16.72 -1.52
N GLY A 124 -9.67 15.83 -2.15
CA GLY A 124 -9.43 15.34 -3.52
C GLY A 124 -8.07 14.66 -3.70
N CYS A 125 -7.46 14.15 -2.60
CA CYS A 125 -6.19 13.41 -2.64
C CYS A 125 -6.36 12.05 -3.32
N SER A 126 -5.26 11.39 -3.70
CA SER A 126 -5.33 9.97 -4.09
C SER A 126 -5.69 9.11 -2.88
N VAL A 127 -6.33 7.98 -3.11
CA VAL A 127 -6.69 7.04 -2.03
C VAL A 127 -6.43 5.60 -2.44
N CYS A 128 -5.86 4.81 -1.54
CA CYS A 128 -5.82 3.36 -1.64
C CYS A 128 -6.79 2.76 -0.63
N ILE A 129 -7.77 2.01 -1.12
CA ILE A 129 -8.78 1.31 -0.34
C ILE A 129 -8.37 -0.15 -0.26
N MET A 130 -8.03 -0.63 0.95
CA MET A 130 -7.64 -2.03 1.14
C MET A 130 -8.79 -2.85 1.72
N HIS A 131 -8.90 -4.10 1.26
CA HIS A 131 -9.80 -5.08 1.87
C HIS A 131 -9.15 -5.84 3.01
N MET A 132 -9.80 -5.84 4.17
CA MET A 132 -9.44 -6.66 5.33
C MET A 132 -10.68 -7.23 5.99
N GLN A 133 -10.71 -8.56 6.22
CA GLN A 133 -11.72 -9.19 7.06
C GLN A 133 -11.30 -9.08 8.53
N GLY A 134 -12.17 -8.48 9.37
CA GLY A 134 -11.84 -8.23 10.78
C GLY A 134 -10.95 -7.00 10.98
N GLU A 135 -10.06 -7.08 11.97
CA GLU A 135 -9.10 -6.03 12.36
C GLU A 135 -7.70 -6.64 12.51
N PRO A 136 -6.60 -5.84 12.49
CA PRO A 136 -5.24 -6.36 12.61
C PRO A 136 -5.02 -7.30 13.81
N GLY A 137 -5.69 -7.03 14.94
CA GLY A 137 -5.58 -7.86 16.16
C GLY A 137 -6.24 -9.24 16.06
N ASN A 138 -7.20 -9.44 15.15
CA ASN A 138 -7.98 -10.68 15.07
C ASN A 138 -8.17 -11.26 13.67
N MET A 139 -7.77 -10.54 12.62
CA MET A 139 -8.02 -10.89 11.22
C MET A 139 -7.57 -12.30 10.80
N GLN A 140 -6.53 -12.85 11.44
CA GLN A 140 -6.03 -14.19 11.13
C GLN A 140 -6.71 -15.32 11.95
N LYS A 141 -7.69 -14.97 12.80
CA LYS A 141 -8.45 -15.97 13.56
C LYS A 141 -9.55 -16.57 12.69
N ASN A 142 -9.20 -17.62 11.93
CA ASN A 142 -10.13 -18.40 11.11
C ASN A 142 -10.90 -17.56 10.06
N PRO A 143 -10.21 -16.87 9.13
CA PRO A 143 -10.86 -16.12 8.06
C PRO A 143 -11.68 -17.06 7.16
N LYS A 144 -12.93 -16.68 6.87
CA LYS A 144 -13.87 -17.49 6.09
C LYS A 144 -14.43 -16.70 4.93
N TYR A 145 -14.40 -17.30 3.74
CA TYR A 145 -15.01 -16.80 2.52
C TYR A 145 -15.77 -17.95 1.84
N THR A 146 -16.90 -17.65 1.26
CA THR A 146 -17.59 -18.55 0.34
C THR A 146 -16.95 -18.46 -1.04
N ASN A 147 -16.71 -17.23 -1.50
CA ASN A 147 -15.95 -16.91 -2.71
C ASN A 147 -15.10 -15.64 -2.42
N VAL A 148 -13.82 -15.85 -2.13
CA VAL A 148 -12.95 -14.75 -1.73
C VAL A 148 -12.80 -13.66 -2.80
N VAL A 149 -12.80 -14.06 -4.08
CA VAL A 149 -12.65 -13.12 -5.20
C VAL A 149 -13.87 -12.21 -5.28
N GLU A 150 -15.08 -12.79 -5.26
CA GLU A 150 -16.30 -12.02 -5.40
C GLU A 150 -16.57 -11.15 -4.17
N GLU A 151 -16.42 -11.68 -2.96
CA GLU A 151 -16.63 -10.94 -1.72
C GLU A 151 -15.67 -9.74 -1.60
N VAL A 152 -14.39 -9.91 -1.96
CA VAL A 152 -13.39 -8.82 -1.94
C VAL A 152 -13.70 -7.81 -3.04
N ARG A 153 -14.05 -8.27 -4.23
CA ARG A 153 -14.42 -7.43 -5.37
C ARG A 153 -15.61 -6.55 -5.03
N GLU A 154 -16.73 -7.14 -4.60
CA GLU A 154 -17.95 -6.41 -4.24
C GLU A 154 -17.67 -5.36 -3.17
N ASN A 155 -16.96 -5.72 -2.10
CA ASN A 155 -16.63 -4.81 -1.01
C ASN A 155 -15.78 -3.61 -1.45
N LEU A 156 -14.78 -3.84 -2.33
CA LEU A 156 -13.91 -2.76 -2.80
C LEU A 156 -14.62 -1.88 -3.83
N LEU A 157 -15.37 -2.47 -4.78
CA LEU A 157 -16.10 -1.71 -5.80
C LEU A 157 -17.19 -0.85 -5.18
N GLU A 158 -17.98 -1.37 -4.24
CA GLU A 158 -19.00 -0.59 -3.52
C GLU A 158 -18.42 0.71 -2.94
N LYS A 159 -17.25 0.64 -2.31
CA LYS A 159 -16.59 1.81 -1.71
C LYS A 159 -16.03 2.77 -2.74
N ALA A 160 -15.44 2.23 -3.78
CA ALA A 160 -14.88 3.03 -4.87
C ALA A 160 -15.99 3.74 -5.66
N ASP A 161 -17.07 3.03 -6.01
CA ASP A 161 -18.23 3.59 -6.70
C ASP A 161 -18.87 4.70 -5.84
N ARG A 162 -18.98 4.49 -4.53
CA ARG A 162 -19.47 5.52 -3.60
C ARG A 162 -18.60 6.78 -3.61
N LEU A 163 -17.26 6.67 -3.74
CA LEU A 163 -16.39 7.84 -3.90
C LEU A 163 -16.66 8.57 -5.22
N VAL A 164 -16.77 7.82 -6.33
CA VAL A 164 -17.06 8.37 -7.66
C VAL A 164 -18.42 9.07 -7.67
N ASP A 165 -19.46 8.47 -7.08
CA ASP A 165 -20.81 9.06 -6.96
C ASP A 165 -20.81 10.37 -6.17
N ASN A 166 -19.83 10.57 -5.27
CA ASN A 166 -19.61 11.81 -4.55
C ASN A 166 -18.60 12.76 -5.23
N GLY A 167 -18.27 12.50 -6.50
CA GLY A 167 -17.45 13.38 -7.35
C GLY A 167 -15.94 13.19 -7.24
N HIS A 168 -15.47 12.12 -6.57
CA HIS A 168 -14.04 11.84 -6.50
C HIS A 168 -13.52 11.26 -7.84
N PRO A 169 -12.38 11.74 -8.37
CA PRO A 169 -11.85 11.27 -9.64
C PRO A 169 -11.44 9.80 -9.60
N ILE A 170 -11.94 9.00 -10.55
CA ILE A 170 -11.67 7.55 -10.62
C ILE A 170 -10.17 7.23 -10.74
N GLU A 171 -9.40 8.07 -11.43
CA GLU A 171 -7.96 7.91 -11.64
C GLU A 171 -7.13 8.10 -10.35
N LYS A 172 -7.75 8.62 -9.28
CA LYS A 172 -7.12 8.78 -7.96
C LYS A 172 -7.46 7.65 -6.99
N ILE A 173 -8.23 6.66 -7.42
CA ILE A 173 -8.66 5.53 -6.58
C ILE A 173 -7.82 4.30 -6.92
N TYR A 174 -7.15 3.76 -5.91
CA TYR A 174 -6.42 2.49 -5.96
C TYR A 174 -7.13 1.47 -5.08
N LEU A 175 -7.25 0.23 -5.57
CA LEU A 175 -7.84 -0.89 -4.84
C LEU A 175 -6.76 -1.91 -4.51
N ASP A 176 -6.61 -2.23 -3.21
CA ASP A 176 -5.73 -3.30 -2.75
C ASP A 176 -6.57 -4.49 -2.25
N PRO A 177 -6.45 -5.68 -2.84
CA PRO A 177 -7.16 -6.88 -2.39
C PRO A 177 -6.78 -7.32 -0.97
N GLY A 178 -5.78 -6.70 -0.36
CA GLY A 178 -5.36 -6.96 1.02
C GLY A 178 -4.75 -8.35 1.21
N ILE A 179 -3.76 -8.69 0.39
CA ILE A 179 -3.03 -9.97 0.50
C ILE A 179 -2.41 -10.09 1.89
N GLY A 180 -2.68 -11.21 2.60
CA GLY A 180 -2.20 -11.44 3.95
C GLY A 180 -3.03 -10.79 5.08
N PHE A 181 -4.10 -10.06 4.75
CA PHE A 181 -5.00 -9.44 5.72
C PHE A 181 -6.32 -10.22 5.82
N GLY A 182 -6.48 -11.03 6.88
CA GLY A 182 -7.66 -11.87 7.08
C GLY A 182 -7.87 -12.89 5.95
N LYS A 183 -6.81 -13.57 5.52
CA LYS A 183 -6.83 -14.49 4.37
C LYS A 183 -5.87 -15.65 4.57
N LEU A 184 -6.30 -16.85 4.17
CA LEU A 184 -5.44 -18.04 4.06
C LEU A 184 -4.57 -17.96 2.81
N LEU A 185 -3.55 -18.81 2.71
CA LEU A 185 -2.66 -18.88 1.54
C LEU A 185 -3.46 -19.05 0.23
N GLN A 186 -4.42 -19.99 0.21
CA GLN A 186 -5.25 -20.24 -0.97
C GLN A 186 -6.03 -19.00 -1.39
N HIS A 187 -6.65 -18.26 -0.44
CA HIS A 187 -7.38 -17.01 -0.72
C HIS A 187 -6.46 -15.96 -1.34
N ASN A 188 -5.22 -15.82 -0.83
CA ASN A 188 -4.26 -14.87 -1.38
C ASN A 188 -3.90 -15.20 -2.84
N LEU A 189 -3.68 -16.49 -3.16
CA LEU A 189 -3.35 -16.93 -4.52
C LEU A 189 -4.52 -16.72 -5.49
N GLU A 190 -5.76 -16.98 -5.06
CA GLU A 190 -6.97 -16.75 -5.87
C GLU A 190 -7.12 -15.26 -6.22
N LEU A 191 -6.95 -14.36 -5.24
CA LEU A 191 -7.01 -12.91 -5.46
C LEU A 191 -5.92 -12.41 -6.41
N LEU A 192 -4.68 -12.87 -6.28
CA LEU A 192 -3.60 -12.49 -7.20
C LEU A 192 -3.86 -12.97 -8.63
N ARG A 193 -4.51 -14.13 -8.81
CA ARG A 193 -4.92 -14.64 -10.14
C ARG A 193 -6.04 -13.79 -10.75
N ALA A 194 -6.98 -13.30 -9.93
CA ALA A 194 -8.20 -12.62 -10.34
C ALA A 194 -8.12 -11.09 -10.28
N SER A 195 -6.92 -10.49 -10.24
CA SER A 195 -6.74 -9.04 -10.05
C SER A 195 -7.44 -8.18 -11.09
N ASP A 196 -7.67 -8.70 -12.29
CA ASP A 196 -8.39 -8.00 -13.37
C ASP A 196 -9.86 -7.73 -13.01
N SER A 197 -10.42 -8.45 -12.03
CA SER A 197 -11.79 -8.26 -11.55
C SER A 197 -12.03 -6.91 -10.86
N LEU A 198 -10.95 -6.19 -10.47
CA LEU A 198 -11.03 -4.87 -9.83
C LEU A 198 -11.04 -3.70 -10.84
N ARG A 199 -10.88 -3.99 -12.13
CA ARG A 199 -11.02 -2.97 -13.19
C ARG A 199 -12.45 -2.42 -13.23
N PRO A 200 -12.65 -1.11 -13.55
CA PRO A 200 -11.69 -0.20 -14.18
C PRO A 200 -10.78 0.58 -13.22
N TYR A 201 -10.88 0.38 -11.92
CA TYR A 201 -10.04 1.06 -10.93
C TYR A 201 -8.59 0.64 -11.03
N SER A 202 -7.67 1.52 -10.59
CA SER A 202 -6.26 1.17 -10.46
C SER A 202 -6.06 0.15 -9.34
N VAL A 203 -5.16 -0.81 -9.56
CA VAL A 203 -4.90 -1.91 -8.61
C VAL A 203 -3.52 -1.76 -7.99
N MET A 204 -3.47 -1.82 -6.66
CA MET A 204 -2.22 -1.89 -5.92
C MET A 204 -2.01 -3.27 -5.30
N TRP A 205 -0.79 -3.79 -5.40
CA TRP A 205 -0.39 -5.00 -4.70
C TRP A 205 0.64 -4.72 -3.61
N GLY A 206 0.26 -5.02 -2.36
CA GLY A 206 1.16 -5.02 -1.21
C GLY A 206 1.57 -6.44 -0.82
N VAL A 207 2.54 -7.05 -1.51
CA VAL A 207 2.93 -8.46 -1.27
C VAL A 207 4.36 -8.66 -0.79
N SER A 208 5.18 -7.60 -0.78
CA SER A 208 6.59 -7.67 -0.45
C SER A 208 6.85 -8.30 0.91
N ARG A 209 7.65 -9.36 0.92
CA ARG A 209 8.10 -10.11 2.11
C ARG A 209 6.98 -10.71 2.98
N LYS A 210 5.74 -10.81 2.48
CA LYS A 210 4.60 -11.34 3.24
C LYS A 210 4.74 -12.84 3.55
N SER A 211 4.02 -13.30 4.58
CA SER A 211 4.07 -14.69 5.08
C SER A 211 3.74 -15.71 4.00
N MET A 212 2.80 -15.42 3.10
CA MET A 212 2.49 -16.31 1.99
C MET A 212 3.73 -16.68 1.14
N ILE A 213 4.66 -15.74 0.93
CA ILE A 213 5.92 -16.03 0.23
C ILE A 213 6.79 -16.94 1.09
N GLY A 214 6.84 -16.67 2.40
CA GLY A 214 7.54 -17.52 3.35
C GLY A 214 7.02 -18.96 3.33
N ASP A 215 5.71 -19.14 3.31
CA ASP A 215 5.06 -20.45 3.28
C ASP A 215 5.36 -21.19 1.98
N ILE A 216 5.27 -20.52 0.82
CA ILE A 216 5.53 -21.11 -0.50
C ILE A 216 7.01 -21.48 -0.67
N CYS A 217 7.92 -20.60 -0.24
CA CYS A 217 9.36 -20.74 -0.46
C CYS A 217 10.07 -21.45 0.71
N ASN A 218 9.34 -21.85 1.76
CA ASN A 218 9.90 -22.39 3.00
C ASN A 218 10.95 -21.44 3.64
N GLN A 219 10.62 -20.12 3.64
CA GLN A 219 11.48 -19.06 4.17
C GLN A 219 10.83 -18.44 5.42
N PRO A 220 11.24 -18.87 6.63
CA PRO A 220 10.62 -18.38 7.86
C PRO A 220 10.94 -16.91 8.16
N THR A 221 12.13 -16.42 7.75
CA THR A 221 12.55 -15.04 7.97
C THR A 221 12.17 -14.12 6.82
N THR A 222 11.95 -12.84 7.11
CA THR A 222 11.56 -11.83 6.11
C THR A 222 12.67 -11.55 5.10
N GLU A 223 13.92 -11.69 5.51
CA GLU A 223 15.11 -11.45 4.68
C GLU A 223 15.22 -12.47 3.53
N GLY A 224 14.83 -13.73 3.79
CA GLY A 224 14.86 -14.79 2.77
C GLY A 224 13.75 -14.68 1.70
N ARG A 225 12.85 -13.71 1.79
CA ARG A 225 11.65 -13.62 0.93
C ARG A 225 11.82 -12.71 -0.28
N LEU A 226 12.98 -12.12 -0.51
CA LEU A 226 13.21 -11.20 -1.62
C LEU A 226 12.95 -11.85 -2.98
N ALA A 227 13.55 -13.00 -3.26
CA ALA A 227 13.37 -13.71 -4.54
C ALA A 227 11.90 -14.01 -4.85
N GLY A 228 11.13 -14.47 -3.84
CA GLY A 228 9.69 -14.69 -3.99
C GLY A 228 8.91 -13.38 -4.19
N SER A 229 9.33 -12.28 -3.56
CA SER A 229 8.73 -10.95 -3.76
C SER A 229 8.93 -10.48 -5.21
N LEU A 230 10.13 -10.66 -5.77
CA LEU A 230 10.44 -10.33 -7.16
C LEU A 230 9.64 -11.21 -8.15
N ALA A 231 9.47 -12.50 -7.86
CA ALA A 231 8.63 -13.38 -8.68
C ALA A 231 7.16 -12.90 -8.75
N VAL A 232 6.59 -12.44 -7.62
CA VAL A 232 5.25 -11.86 -7.61
C VAL A 232 5.22 -10.50 -8.33
N ALA A 233 6.27 -9.70 -8.22
CA ALA A 233 6.39 -8.43 -8.94
C ALA A 233 6.49 -8.62 -10.46
N ALA A 234 7.21 -9.64 -10.94
CA ALA A 234 7.20 -10.00 -12.36
C ALA A 234 5.78 -10.36 -12.85
N LYS A 235 5.02 -11.08 -12.00
CA LYS A 235 3.61 -11.39 -12.31
C LYS A 235 2.73 -10.14 -12.29
N ALA A 236 3.02 -9.16 -11.43
CA ALA A 236 2.33 -7.87 -11.44
C ALA A 236 2.57 -7.10 -12.73
N TYR A 237 3.79 -7.13 -13.26
CA TYR A 237 4.15 -6.56 -14.54
C TYR A 237 3.34 -7.19 -15.69
N GLU A 238 3.34 -8.53 -15.82
CA GLU A 238 2.55 -9.25 -16.83
C GLU A 238 1.05 -8.95 -16.76
N LYS A 239 0.51 -8.79 -15.55
CA LYS A 239 -0.91 -8.49 -15.30
C LYS A 239 -1.25 -7.00 -15.40
N LYS A 240 -0.27 -6.14 -15.71
CA LYS A 240 -0.46 -4.68 -15.79
C LYS A 240 -1.08 -4.10 -14.52
N ILE A 241 -0.58 -4.53 -13.37
CA ILE A 241 -0.91 -3.94 -12.07
C ILE A 241 -0.36 -2.52 -12.03
N ASP A 242 -1.15 -1.57 -11.50
CA ASP A 242 -0.81 -0.14 -11.60
C ASP A 242 0.25 0.27 -10.59
N MET A 243 0.29 -0.37 -9.41
CA MET A 243 1.26 -0.05 -8.35
C MET A 243 1.64 -1.27 -7.53
N ILE A 244 2.91 -1.33 -7.12
CA ILE A 244 3.38 -2.29 -6.11
C ILE A 244 3.96 -1.57 -4.91
N ARG A 245 3.63 -2.07 -3.71
CA ARG A 245 4.12 -1.55 -2.43
C ARG A 245 5.18 -2.48 -1.85
N VAL A 246 6.44 -2.00 -1.73
CA VAL A 246 7.62 -2.85 -1.53
C VAL A 246 8.60 -2.31 -0.50
N HIS A 247 9.41 -3.21 0.11
CA HIS A 247 10.52 -2.86 0.98
C HIS A 247 11.82 -2.63 0.18
N ASP A 248 12.01 -3.37 -0.91
CA ASP A 248 13.25 -3.48 -1.68
C ASP A 248 13.10 -2.75 -3.02
N VAL A 249 13.10 -1.40 -2.97
CA VAL A 249 12.80 -0.57 -4.14
C VAL A 249 13.77 -0.84 -5.29
N ARG A 250 15.08 -0.80 -5.03
CA ARG A 250 16.10 -0.95 -6.06
C ARG A 250 15.94 -2.25 -6.86
N GLU A 251 15.74 -3.36 -6.17
CA GLU A 251 15.62 -4.68 -6.78
C GLU A 251 14.35 -4.81 -7.63
N HIS A 252 13.26 -4.12 -7.23
CA HIS A 252 12.02 -4.10 -8.03
C HIS A 252 12.15 -3.20 -9.26
N VAL A 253 12.82 -2.06 -9.14
CA VAL A 253 13.11 -1.17 -10.27
C VAL A 253 14.02 -1.86 -11.29
N ASP A 254 15.07 -2.54 -10.81
CA ASP A 254 15.98 -3.30 -11.69
C ASP A 254 15.24 -4.46 -12.39
N LEU A 255 14.36 -5.18 -11.68
CA LEU A 255 13.49 -6.22 -12.28
C LEU A 255 12.66 -5.65 -13.43
N PHE A 256 11.96 -4.54 -13.20
CA PHE A 256 11.09 -3.95 -14.24
C PHE A 256 11.90 -3.41 -15.42
N SER A 257 13.08 -2.84 -15.18
CA SER A 257 13.95 -2.37 -16.26
C SER A 257 14.41 -3.52 -17.16
N VAL A 258 14.68 -4.70 -16.57
CA VAL A 258 15.01 -5.89 -17.35
C VAL A 258 13.82 -6.41 -18.14
N LEU A 259 12.62 -6.45 -17.52
CA LEU A 259 11.41 -6.91 -18.22
C LEU A 259 11.04 -5.97 -19.38
N GLU A 260 11.12 -4.65 -19.20
CA GLU A 260 10.89 -3.67 -20.26
C GLU A 260 11.87 -3.87 -21.42
N ALA A 261 13.16 -4.06 -21.14
CA ALA A 261 14.18 -4.29 -22.17
C ALA A 261 14.04 -5.65 -22.92
N MET A 262 13.24 -6.58 -22.39
CA MET A 262 12.93 -7.86 -23.06
C MET A 262 11.68 -7.78 -23.94
N GLU A 263 10.87 -6.72 -23.84
CA GLU A 263 9.69 -6.49 -24.68
C GLU A 263 10.02 -5.70 -25.97
N ASP A 264 11.14 -4.93 -25.97
CA ASP A 264 11.65 -4.18 -27.13
C ASP A 264 12.39 -5.10 -28.11
#